data_a4cdcd19a8b9ee8aeae07573e66e7339
#
_entry.id   a4cdcd19a8b9ee8aeae07573e66e7339
#
_cell.length_a   1.000
_cell.length_b   1.000
_cell.length_c   1.000
_cell.angle_alpha   90.00
_cell.angle_beta   90.00
_cell.angle_gamma   90.00
#
_symmetry.space_group_name_H-M   'P 1'
#
loop_
_entity.id
_entity.type
_entity.pdbx_description
1 polymer ?
#
loop_
_entity_poly.entity_id
_entity_poly.type
_entity_poly.pdbx_seq_one_letter_code
_entity_poly.pdbx_strand_id
1 'polypeptide(L)'
;MKKVLFLSKEWIDIADSVLREIVSEHGKEGQKFTVSESLANAPSEIAEKDGFVHYHILIDGKSAKVCSGKLEEATLKIQASYDSALKSAYIYYTPELIEEYTKNPPKRDYDPYEKVEGDMASSPGYITEFHNQMVAITL
;
A
#
# COMPACT_ATOMS: atom_id res chain seq x y z
N MET A 1 8.05 -12.94 14.82
CA MET A 1 7.71 -13.04 13.39
C MET A 1 8.86 -12.53 12.54
N LYS A 2 9.21 -13.26 11.51
CA LYS A 2 10.26 -12.85 10.58
C LYS A 2 9.83 -11.65 9.77
N LYS A 3 10.68 -10.63 9.68
CA LYS A 3 10.45 -9.47 8.81
C LYS A 3 11.02 -9.74 7.43
N VAL A 4 10.35 -9.23 6.41
CA VAL A 4 10.73 -9.42 5.01
C VAL A 4 10.87 -8.08 4.30
N LEU A 5 11.67 -8.08 3.24
CA LEU A 5 11.93 -6.86 2.45
C LEU A 5 10.62 -6.33 1.86
N PHE A 6 10.38 -5.04 2.07
CA PHE A 6 9.20 -4.34 1.57
C PHE A 6 9.07 -4.52 0.05
N LEU A 7 7.92 -5.02 -0.38
CA LEU A 7 7.56 -5.31 -1.77
C LEU A 7 8.38 -6.43 -2.45
N SER A 8 9.08 -7.26 -1.67
CA SER A 8 9.61 -8.51 -2.20
C SER A 8 8.45 -9.46 -2.52
N LYS A 9 8.73 -10.52 -3.27
CA LYS A 9 7.70 -11.54 -3.56
C LYS A 9 7.11 -12.11 -2.28
N GLU A 10 7.95 -12.37 -1.28
CA GLU A 10 7.51 -12.88 0.02
C GLU A 10 6.58 -11.89 0.72
N TRP A 11 6.93 -10.60 0.69
CA TRP A 11 6.10 -9.54 1.24
C TRP A 11 4.73 -9.48 0.55
N ILE A 12 4.72 -9.54 -0.78
CA ILE A 12 3.49 -9.53 -1.59
C ILE A 12 2.60 -10.74 -1.24
N ASP A 13 3.18 -11.92 -1.11
CA ASP A 13 2.43 -13.14 -0.78
C ASP A 13 1.79 -13.04 0.61
N ILE A 14 2.50 -12.49 1.59
CA ILE A 14 1.97 -12.27 2.93
C ILE A 14 0.86 -11.21 2.88
N ALA A 15 1.09 -10.11 2.16
CA ALA A 15 0.10 -9.05 2.01
C ALA A 15 -1.19 -9.57 1.38
N ASP A 16 -1.09 -10.43 0.37
CA ASP A 16 -2.24 -11.05 -0.28
C ASP A 16 -3.08 -11.85 0.72
N SER A 17 -2.44 -12.69 1.54
CA SER A 17 -3.11 -13.47 2.56
C SER A 17 -3.79 -12.59 3.61
N VAL A 18 -3.08 -11.57 4.11
CA VAL A 18 -3.60 -10.65 5.13
C VAL A 18 -4.81 -9.89 4.59
N LEU A 19 -4.70 -9.32 3.39
CA LEU A 19 -5.78 -8.53 2.81
C LEU A 19 -7.02 -9.38 2.52
N ARG A 20 -6.84 -10.58 2.00
CA ARG A 20 -7.97 -11.49 1.73
C ARG A 20 -8.76 -11.78 2.99
N GLU A 21 -8.09 -12.03 4.11
CA GLU A 21 -8.76 -12.28 5.38
C GLU A 21 -9.55 -11.06 5.85
N ILE A 22 -8.94 -9.88 5.83
CA ILE A 22 -9.60 -8.63 6.23
C ILE A 22 -10.83 -8.36 5.35
N VAL A 23 -10.69 -8.49 4.03
CA VAL A 23 -11.77 -8.21 3.09
C VAL A 23 -12.89 -9.23 3.21
N SER A 24 -12.59 -10.49 3.50
CA SER A 24 -13.63 -11.50 3.71
C SER A 24 -14.50 -11.18 4.92
N GLU A 25 -13.96 -10.50 5.93
CA GLU A 25 -14.69 -10.10 7.14
C GLU A 25 -15.40 -8.76 6.99
N HIS A 26 -14.74 -7.77 6.38
CA HIS A 26 -15.21 -6.39 6.38
C HIS A 26 -15.65 -5.87 5.01
N GLY A 27 -15.40 -6.60 3.94
CA GLY A 27 -15.79 -6.21 2.60
C GLY A 27 -17.30 -6.15 2.45
N LYS A 28 -17.77 -5.27 1.55
CA LYS A 28 -19.19 -5.07 1.28
C LYS A 28 -19.48 -5.38 -0.17
N GLU A 29 -20.55 -6.11 -0.43
CA GLU A 29 -21.00 -6.39 -1.79
C GLU A 29 -21.15 -5.09 -2.59
N GLY A 30 -20.65 -5.07 -3.81
CA GLY A 30 -20.68 -3.89 -4.68
C GLY A 30 -19.56 -2.89 -4.45
N GLN A 31 -18.79 -3.06 -3.38
CA GLN A 31 -17.63 -2.19 -3.12
C GLN A 31 -16.47 -2.61 -4.02
N LYS A 32 -16.00 -1.69 -4.85
CA LYS A 32 -14.86 -1.93 -5.74
C LYS A 32 -13.80 -0.85 -5.53
N PHE A 33 -12.56 -1.29 -5.35
CA PHE A 33 -11.44 -0.38 -5.21
C PHE A 33 -10.19 -1.05 -5.74
N THR A 34 -9.43 -0.31 -6.55
CA THR A 34 -8.14 -0.78 -7.05
C THR A 34 -7.11 0.31 -6.84
N VAL A 35 -5.89 -0.09 -6.47
CA VAL A 35 -4.78 0.85 -6.36
C VAL A 35 -3.54 0.24 -6.99
N SER A 36 -2.83 1.06 -7.77
CA SER A 36 -1.55 0.70 -8.37
C SER A 36 -0.49 1.64 -7.83
N GLU A 37 0.58 1.09 -7.25
CA GLU A 37 1.70 1.88 -6.75
C GLU A 37 2.96 1.56 -7.53
N SER A 38 3.70 2.60 -7.86
CA SER A 38 4.97 2.53 -8.61
C SER A 38 6.03 3.28 -7.83
N LEU A 39 7.06 2.58 -7.35
CA LEU A 39 8.05 3.14 -6.46
C LEU A 39 9.44 3.16 -7.12
N ALA A 40 9.97 4.37 -7.30
CA ALA A 40 11.24 4.63 -7.98
C ALA A 40 12.43 4.32 -7.06
N ASN A 41 13.56 4.04 -7.67
CA ASN A 41 14.82 3.76 -6.96
C ASN A 41 14.71 2.61 -5.97
N ALA A 42 14.00 1.57 -6.38
CA ALA A 42 13.83 0.37 -5.59
C ALA A 42 15.15 -0.42 -5.48
N PRO A 43 15.32 -1.22 -4.41
CA PRO A 43 16.48 -2.11 -4.30
C PRO A 43 16.61 -3.03 -5.50
N SER A 44 17.85 -3.33 -5.91
CA SER A 44 18.12 -4.14 -7.10
C SER A 44 17.47 -5.54 -7.03
N GLU A 45 17.28 -6.08 -5.83
CA GLU A 45 16.66 -7.40 -5.64
C GLU A 45 15.21 -7.47 -6.12
N ILE A 46 14.51 -6.34 -6.16
CA ILE A 46 13.08 -6.26 -6.50
C ILE A 46 12.77 -5.31 -7.64
N ALA A 47 13.73 -4.48 -8.05
CA ALA A 47 13.51 -3.47 -9.10
C ALA A 47 13.35 -4.14 -10.47
N GLU A 48 12.43 -3.59 -11.27
CA GLU A 48 12.33 -3.92 -12.69
C GLU A 48 13.40 -3.15 -13.47
N LYS A 49 13.47 -3.34 -14.78
CA LYS A 49 14.50 -2.72 -15.63
C LYS A 49 14.52 -1.19 -15.57
N ASP A 50 13.35 -0.58 -15.32
CA ASP A 50 13.22 0.87 -15.19
C ASP A 50 13.65 1.41 -13.83
N GLY A 51 14.06 0.57 -12.90
CA GLY A 51 14.44 0.95 -11.53
C GLY A 51 13.26 1.07 -10.58
N PHE A 52 12.05 0.82 -11.06
CA PHE A 52 10.84 0.85 -10.25
C PHE A 52 10.47 -0.54 -9.77
N VAL A 53 9.77 -0.59 -8.64
CA VAL A 53 8.98 -1.75 -8.25
C VAL A 53 7.52 -1.34 -8.32
N HIS A 54 6.69 -2.21 -8.89
CA HIS A 54 5.26 -1.95 -9.07
C HIS A 54 4.46 -3.04 -8.38
N TYR A 55 3.39 -2.65 -7.69
CA TYR A 55 2.42 -3.61 -7.18
C TYR A 55 1.02 -3.02 -7.21
N HIS A 56 0.03 -3.86 -7.10
CA HIS A 56 -1.34 -3.39 -7.10
C HIS A 56 -2.23 -4.22 -6.19
N ILE A 57 -3.32 -3.60 -5.78
CA ILE A 57 -4.35 -4.19 -4.93
C ILE A 57 -5.67 -4.15 -5.68
N LEU A 58 -6.37 -5.27 -5.70
CA LEU A 58 -7.70 -5.41 -6.30
C LEU A 58 -8.68 -5.80 -5.19
N ILE A 59 -9.73 -5.01 -5.01
CA ILE A 59 -10.81 -5.31 -4.06
C ILE A 59 -12.13 -5.29 -4.81
N ASP A 60 -12.90 -6.38 -4.68
CA ASP A 60 -14.24 -6.49 -5.24
C ASP A 60 -15.13 -7.21 -4.24
N GLY A 61 -15.96 -6.45 -3.52
CA GLY A 61 -16.85 -6.98 -2.49
C GLY A 61 -16.07 -7.64 -1.36
N LYS A 62 -16.18 -8.96 -1.24
CA LYS A 62 -15.48 -9.75 -0.23
C LYS A 62 -14.27 -10.49 -0.78
N SER A 63 -13.85 -10.14 -2.00
CA SER A 63 -12.67 -10.71 -2.66
C SER A 63 -11.58 -9.68 -2.76
N ALA A 64 -10.33 -10.12 -2.61
CA ALA A 64 -9.18 -9.23 -2.74
C ALA A 64 -7.95 -9.97 -3.26
N LYS A 65 -7.05 -9.22 -3.85
CA LYS A 65 -5.76 -9.71 -4.33
C LYS A 65 -4.69 -8.63 -4.18
N VAL A 66 -3.49 -9.03 -3.79
CA VAL A 66 -2.30 -8.19 -3.87
C VAL A 66 -1.34 -8.86 -4.83
N CYS A 67 -0.93 -8.14 -5.85
CA CYS A 67 -0.12 -8.68 -6.94
C CYS A 67 1.06 -7.78 -7.28
N SER A 68 2.14 -8.38 -7.76
CA SER A 68 3.24 -7.62 -8.36
C SER A 68 2.80 -7.11 -9.73
N GLY A 69 3.38 -5.97 -10.14
CA GLY A 69 3.13 -5.39 -11.44
C GLY A 69 2.22 -4.18 -11.40
N LYS A 70 2.16 -3.47 -12.52
CA LYS A 70 1.43 -2.22 -12.66
C LYS A 70 0.08 -2.45 -13.33
N LEU A 71 -0.94 -1.72 -12.88
CA LEU A 71 -2.23 -1.64 -13.57
C LEU A 71 -2.24 -0.41 -14.47
N GLU A 72 -2.74 -0.57 -15.68
CA GLU A 72 -2.95 0.55 -16.60
C GLU A 72 -4.03 1.49 -16.09
N GLU A 73 -5.10 0.93 -15.54
CA GLU A 73 -6.21 1.69 -14.96
C GLU A 73 -6.49 1.22 -13.54
N ALA A 74 -6.69 2.15 -12.64
CA ALA A 74 -7.01 1.88 -11.25
C ALA A 74 -7.81 3.04 -10.65
N THR A 75 -8.58 2.77 -9.60
CA THR A 75 -9.29 3.80 -8.86
C THR A 75 -8.31 4.85 -8.32
N LEU A 76 -7.15 4.39 -7.89
CA LEU A 76 -6.10 5.22 -7.34
C LEU A 76 -4.76 4.77 -7.91
N LYS A 77 -3.97 5.72 -8.41
CA LYS A 77 -2.59 5.46 -8.86
C LYS A 77 -1.65 6.32 -8.05
N ILE A 78 -0.65 5.70 -7.45
CA ILE A 78 0.34 6.38 -6.61
C ILE A 78 1.73 6.12 -7.17
N GLN A 79 2.51 7.18 -7.31
CA GLN A 79 3.93 7.09 -7.63
C GLN A 79 4.71 7.83 -6.54
N ALA A 80 5.82 7.27 -6.14
CA ALA A 80 6.69 7.87 -5.12
C ALA A 80 8.08 7.24 -5.22
N SER A 81 9.03 7.70 -4.40
CA SER A 81 10.28 6.98 -4.24
C SER A 81 10.07 5.81 -3.27
N TYR A 82 10.84 4.75 -3.46
CA TYR A 82 10.81 3.59 -2.57
C TYR A 82 11.11 4.00 -1.11
N ASP A 83 12.11 4.89 -0.93
CA ASP A 83 12.49 5.34 0.41
C ASP A 83 11.33 6.06 1.13
N SER A 84 10.61 6.94 0.43
CA SER A 84 9.45 7.63 1.01
C SER A 84 8.34 6.66 1.38
N ALA A 85 8.06 5.71 0.51
CA ALA A 85 7.03 4.70 0.76
C ALA A 85 7.42 3.79 1.93
N LEU A 86 8.70 3.43 2.04
CA LEU A 86 9.19 2.59 3.13
C LEU A 86 9.04 3.30 4.48
N LYS A 87 9.34 4.59 4.56
CA LYS A 87 9.12 5.38 5.78
C LYS A 87 7.66 5.32 6.20
N SER A 88 6.73 5.47 5.26
CA SER A 88 5.30 5.36 5.53
C SER A 88 4.91 3.94 5.94
N ALA A 89 5.56 2.92 5.38
CA ALA A 89 5.28 1.52 5.70
C ALA A 89 5.63 1.14 7.14
N TYR A 90 6.43 1.94 7.83
CA TYR A 90 6.79 1.69 9.22
C TYR A 90 5.82 2.35 10.23
N ILE A 91 4.90 3.19 9.76
CA ILE A 91 4.00 3.92 10.65
C ILE A 91 2.81 3.04 11.05
N TYR A 92 2.65 2.80 12.35
CA TYR A 92 1.50 2.10 12.90
C TYR A 92 0.43 3.12 13.28
N TYR A 93 -0.70 3.09 12.59
CA TYR A 93 -1.77 4.08 12.81
C TYR A 93 -2.69 3.65 13.94
N THR A 94 -2.71 4.46 15.02
CA THR A 94 -3.69 4.34 16.09
C THR A 94 -4.77 5.42 15.87
N PRO A 95 -5.95 5.31 16.51
CA PRO A 95 -6.96 6.37 16.44
C PRO A 95 -6.40 7.73 16.87
N GLU A 96 -5.55 7.75 17.89
CA GLU A 96 -4.91 8.96 18.39
C GLU A 96 -3.97 9.57 17.36
N LEU A 97 -3.17 8.76 16.69
CA LEU A 97 -2.24 9.23 15.67
C LEU A 97 -3.00 9.76 14.45
N ILE A 98 -4.07 9.08 14.04
CA ILE A 98 -4.92 9.51 12.92
C ILE A 98 -5.52 10.88 13.23
N GLU A 99 -6.02 11.09 14.46
CA GLU A 99 -6.56 12.37 14.89
C GLU A 99 -5.49 13.46 14.86
N GLU A 100 -4.28 13.16 15.37
CA GLU A 100 -3.16 14.10 15.37
C GLU A 100 -2.77 14.50 13.95
N TYR A 101 -2.68 13.55 13.02
CA TYR A 101 -2.32 13.83 11.62
C TYR A 101 -3.42 14.58 10.88
N THR A 102 -4.68 14.42 11.28
CA THR A 102 -5.79 15.17 10.71
C THR A 102 -5.71 16.64 11.10
N LYS A 103 -5.36 16.93 12.35
CA LYS A 103 -5.21 18.30 12.87
C LYS A 103 -3.90 18.95 12.43
N ASN A 104 -2.82 18.19 12.48
CA ASN A 104 -1.45 18.65 12.20
C ASN A 104 -0.76 17.65 11.28
N PRO A 105 -0.99 17.73 9.95
CA PRO A 105 -0.34 16.82 9.01
C PRO A 105 1.17 16.84 9.19
N PRO A 106 1.84 15.67 9.19
CA PRO A 106 3.29 15.63 9.35
C PRO A 106 3.97 16.32 8.19
N LYS A 107 5.07 16.99 8.48
CA LYS A 107 5.90 17.61 7.45
C LYS A 107 6.58 16.49 6.66
N ARG A 108 6.45 16.53 5.34
CA ARG A 108 7.02 15.52 4.45
C ARG A 108 8.20 16.10 3.68
N ASP A 109 9.22 15.27 3.49
CA ASP A 109 10.34 15.62 2.63
C ASP A 109 9.87 15.68 1.18
N TYR A 110 10.52 16.56 0.41
CA TYR A 110 10.25 16.64 -1.02
C TYR A 110 10.59 15.33 -1.73
N ASP A 111 9.66 14.83 -2.53
CA ASP A 111 9.85 13.63 -3.34
C ASP A 111 9.57 13.98 -4.80
N PRO A 112 10.62 14.03 -5.66
CA PRO A 112 10.42 14.41 -7.07
C PRO A 112 9.59 13.40 -7.86
N TYR A 113 9.40 12.18 -7.34
CA TYR A 113 8.62 11.13 -8.00
C TYR A 113 7.15 11.14 -7.58
N GLU A 114 6.79 11.90 -6.53
CA GLU A 114 5.44 11.85 -5.97
C GLU A 114 4.40 12.31 -6.99
N LYS A 115 3.43 11.43 -7.25
CA LYS A 115 2.30 11.71 -8.11
C LYS A 115 1.12 10.85 -7.67
N VAL A 116 -0.03 11.48 -7.49
CA VAL A 116 -1.25 10.76 -7.12
C VAL A 116 -2.34 11.09 -8.14
N GLU A 117 -2.94 10.06 -8.73
CA GLU A 117 -4.06 10.19 -9.65
C GLU A 117 -5.23 9.37 -9.11
N GLY A 118 -6.40 9.98 -9.00
CA GLY A 118 -7.60 9.34 -8.51
C GLY A 118 -8.01 9.86 -7.14
N ASP A 119 -8.97 9.16 -6.53
CA ASP A 119 -9.61 9.60 -5.30
C ASP A 119 -9.16 8.76 -4.10
N MET A 120 -8.30 9.34 -3.26
CA MET A 120 -7.84 8.66 -2.03
C MET A 120 -8.99 8.44 -1.04
N ALA A 121 -10.02 9.28 -1.08
CA ALA A 121 -11.16 9.14 -0.18
C ALA A 121 -12.01 7.90 -0.50
N SER A 122 -11.86 7.31 -1.68
CA SER A 122 -12.56 6.07 -2.05
C SER A 122 -11.96 4.82 -1.41
N SER A 123 -10.79 4.94 -0.77
CA SER A 123 -10.12 3.83 -0.10
C SER A 123 -10.96 3.29 1.04
N PRO A 124 -11.19 1.96 1.11
CA PRO A 124 -11.95 1.39 2.22
C PRO A 124 -11.27 1.64 3.58
N GLY A 125 -12.09 1.88 4.61
CA GLY A 125 -11.56 2.16 5.96
C GLY A 125 -10.70 1.04 6.54
N TYR A 126 -10.99 -0.22 6.20
CA TYR A 126 -10.20 -1.36 6.68
C TYR A 126 -8.79 -1.44 6.10
N ILE A 127 -8.45 -0.62 5.11
CA ILE A 127 -7.09 -0.54 4.57
C ILE A 127 -6.10 -0.14 5.67
N THR A 128 -6.53 0.64 6.65
CA THR A 128 -5.69 1.00 7.80
C THR A 128 -5.30 -0.25 8.61
N GLU A 129 -6.23 -1.17 8.83
CA GLU A 129 -5.93 -2.44 9.50
C GLU A 129 -4.94 -3.28 8.70
N PHE A 130 -5.14 -3.36 7.39
CA PHE A 130 -4.20 -4.04 6.50
C PHE A 130 -2.80 -3.43 6.63
N HIS A 131 -2.70 -2.11 6.51
CA HIS A 131 -1.43 -1.39 6.66
C HIS A 131 -0.75 -1.73 7.99
N ASN A 132 -1.50 -1.65 9.09
CA ASN A 132 -0.96 -1.90 10.42
C ASN A 132 -0.45 -3.33 10.60
N GLN A 133 -1.14 -4.31 10.05
CA GLN A 133 -0.67 -5.70 10.08
C GLN A 133 0.62 -5.87 9.28
N MET A 134 0.75 -5.17 8.16
CA MET A 134 1.96 -5.24 7.34
C MET A 134 3.16 -4.54 7.98
N VAL A 135 2.95 -3.54 8.84
CA VAL A 135 4.04 -2.90 9.60
C VAL A 135 4.84 -3.94 10.38
N ALA A 136 4.14 -4.90 10.99
CA ALA A 136 4.78 -5.91 11.85
C ALA A 136 5.75 -6.82 11.09
N ILE A 137 5.55 -7.02 9.78
CA ILE A 137 6.38 -7.95 8.98
C ILE A 137 7.33 -7.22 8.01
N THR A 138 7.27 -5.89 7.98
CA THR A 138 8.12 -5.12 7.06
C THR A 138 9.50 -4.88 7.68
N LEU A 139 10.50 -5.32 6.95
CA LEU A 139 11.91 -5.22 7.37
C LEU A 139 12.40 -3.76 7.36
#